data_b189289a97e1dada3b2caf945cf092b4
#
_entry.id   b189289a97e1dada3b2caf945cf092b4
#
_cell.length_a   1.000
_cell.length_b   1.000
_cell.length_c   1.000
_cell.angle_alpha   90.00
_cell.angle_beta   90.00
_cell.angle_gamma   90.00
#
_symmetry.space_group_name_H-M   'P 1'
#
loop_
_entity.id
_entity.type
_entity.pdbx_description
1 polymer ?
#
loop_
_entity_poly.entity_id
_entity_poly.type
_entity_poly.pdbx_seq_one_letter_code
_entity_poly.pdbx_strand_id
1 'polypeptide(L)'
;MVLIGAYLSWRAGPGILSLGLLGGLIIVAYTRLINRMPMACLVSPGVGFGLLMVNGTVYVLTGDFFAAGQSVGWAVFFLVNALLLLNQLPDIDADRAVGRRHFPVLLGVVASVRIYRLLLLGAYGSVVIGVVLGLLPWPALLALATLPLGLMITRDLLGSGGDIPAMVPALGKNVLLVLSTPVLLGIGILLG
;
A
#
# COMPACT_ATOMS: atom_id res chain seq x y z
N MET A 1 3.21 21.77 5.89
CA MET A 1 2.43 21.01 4.90
C MET A 1 1.51 21.89 4.05
N VAL A 2 0.62 22.71 4.64
CA VAL A 2 -0.33 23.57 3.88
C VAL A 2 0.39 24.52 2.92
N LEU A 3 1.47 25.18 3.33
CA LEU A 3 2.24 26.12 2.48
C LEU A 3 2.88 25.42 1.28
N ILE A 4 3.40 24.21 1.46
CA ILE A 4 3.97 23.40 0.36
C ILE A 4 2.85 23.00 -0.61
N GLY A 5 1.70 22.54 -0.10
CA GLY A 5 0.54 22.22 -0.92
C GLY A 5 0.01 23.42 -1.73
N ALA A 6 -0.06 24.60 -1.11
CA ALA A 6 -0.43 25.85 -1.78
C ALA A 6 0.56 26.23 -2.88
N TYR A 7 1.87 26.15 -2.60
CA TYR A 7 2.91 26.39 -3.60
C TYR A 7 2.82 25.41 -4.78
N LEU A 8 2.67 24.11 -4.52
CA LEU A 8 2.54 23.11 -5.57
C LEU A 8 1.26 23.32 -6.40
N SER A 9 0.14 23.67 -5.76
CA SER A 9 -1.12 23.98 -6.47
C SER A 9 -0.98 25.19 -7.38
N TRP A 10 -0.22 26.21 -6.93
CA TRP A 10 0.07 27.39 -7.76
C TRP A 10 0.95 27.05 -8.96
N ARG A 11 1.95 26.16 -8.78
CA ARG A 11 2.92 25.80 -9.82
C ARG A 11 2.39 24.74 -10.80
N ALA A 12 1.70 23.72 -10.31
CA ALA A 12 1.26 22.56 -11.09
C ALA A 12 -0.23 22.57 -11.46
N GLY A 13 -1.00 23.49 -10.86
CA GLY A 13 -2.42 23.64 -11.17
C GLY A 13 -3.37 23.09 -10.08
N PRO A 14 -4.69 23.31 -10.26
CA PRO A 14 -5.70 23.05 -9.22
C PRO A 14 -5.90 21.57 -8.90
N GLY A 15 -5.45 20.64 -9.75
CA GLY A 15 -5.52 19.18 -9.50
C GLY A 15 -4.84 18.76 -8.20
N ILE A 16 -3.74 19.40 -7.82
CA ILE A 16 -3.06 19.13 -6.54
C ILE A 16 -3.89 19.54 -5.34
N LEU A 17 -4.66 20.61 -5.45
CA LEU A 17 -5.52 21.06 -4.36
C LEU A 17 -6.61 20.01 -4.08
N SER A 18 -7.23 19.46 -5.10
CA SER A 18 -8.27 18.43 -4.95
C SER A 18 -7.70 17.14 -4.32
N LEU A 19 -6.53 16.68 -4.76
CA LEU A 19 -5.83 15.53 -4.16
C LEU A 19 -5.45 15.79 -2.70
N GLY A 20 -4.94 16.99 -2.39
CA GLY A 20 -4.57 17.40 -1.04
C GLY A 20 -5.78 17.47 -0.09
N LEU A 21 -6.90 18.02 -0.55
CA LEU A 21 -8.15 18.07 0.21
C LEU A 21 -8.69 16.67 0.49
N LEU A 22 -8.71 15.80 -0.51
CA LEU A 22 -9.14 14.41 -0.34
C LEU A 22 -8.24 13.66 0.65
N GLY A 23 -6.91 13.82 0.53
CA GLY A 23 -5.95 13.26 1.49
C GLY A 23 -6.16 13.76 2.91
N GLY A 24 -6.38 15.08 3.08
CA GLY A 24 -6.71 15.69 4.37
C GLY A 24 -8.01 15.15 4.98
N LEU A 25 -9.05 14.97 4.17
CA LEU A 25 -10.31 14.37 4.61
C LEU A 25 -10.11 12.93 5.09
N ILE A 26 -9.32 12.13 4.35
CA ILE A 26 -9.00 10.74 4.76
C ILE A 26 -8.28 10.74 6.11
N ILE A 27 -7.30 11.61 6.33
CA ILE A 27 -6.54 11.69 7.60
C ILE A 27 -7.48 12.02 8.77
N VAL A 28 -8.35 13.02 8.62
CA VAL A 28 -9.32 13.41 9.66
C VAL A 28 -10.34 12.29 9.93
N ALA A 29 -10.86 11.68 8.87
CA ALA A 29 -11.83 10.60 8.96
C ALA A 29 -11.20 9.32 9.56
N TYR A 30 -9.91 9.05 9.29
CA TYR A 30 -9.21 7.87 9.77
C TYR A 30 -9.23 7.78 11.29
N THR A 31 -8.93 8.87 11.97
CA THR A 31 -8.84 8.92 13.43
C THR A 31 -10.20 8.71 14.12
N ARG A 32 -11.28 9.23 13.53
CA ARG A 32 -12.60 9.26 14.16
C ARG A 32 -13.52 8.10 13.74
N LEU A 33 -13.47 7.70 12.47
CA LEU A 33 -14.45 6.82 11.84
C LEU A 33 -13.81 5.56 11.24
N ILE A 34 -12.77 5.73 10.42
CA ILE A 34 -12.23 4.68 9.55
C ILE A 34 -11.64 3.52 10.36
N ASN A 35 -10.99 3.79 11.49
CA ASN A 35 -10.40 2.76 12.36
C ASN A 35 -11.43 1.80 13.01
N ARG A 36 -12.73 2.12 12.90
CA ARG A 36 -13.85 1.26 13.34
C ARG A 36 -14.55 0.54 12.20
N MET A 37 -14.14 0.79 10.97
CA MET A 37 -14.70 0.20 9.74
C MET A 37 -13.64 -0.67 9.06
N PRO A 38 -13.73 -2.01 9.11
CA PRO A 38 -12.65 -2.92 8.70
C PRO A 38 -12.15 -2.67 7.28
N MET A 39 -13.06 -2.55 6.30
CA MET A 39 -12.69 -2.29 4.91
C MET A 39 -12.08 -0.91 4.72
N ALA A 40 -12.70 0.13 5.28
CA ALA A 40 -12.18 1.49 5.17
C ALA A 40 -10.79 1.60 5.83
N CYS A 41 -10.59 0.97 6.99
CA CYS A 41 -9.28 0.91 7.65
C CYS A 41 -8.23 0.22 6.78
N LEU A 42 -8.58 -0.91 6.14
CA LEU A 42 -7.67 -1.65 5.26
C LEU A 42 -7.25 -0.84 4.03
N VAL A 43 -8.19 -0.14 3.35
CA VAL A 43 -7.93 0.47 2.04
C VAL A 43 -7.42 1.92 2.11
N SER A 44 -7.70 2.64 3.21
CA SER A 44 -7.36 4.07 3.32
C SER A 44 -5.88 4.39 3.15
N PRO A 45 -4.92 3.64 3.73
CA PRO A 45 -3.50 3.91 3.53
C PRO A 45 -3.08 3.73 2.07
N GLY A 46 -3.59 2.68 1.41
CA GLY A 46 -3.34 2.46 -0.01
C GLY A 46 -3.91 3.59 -0.88
N VAL A 47 -5.11 4.10 -0.57
CA VAL A 47 -5.65 5.29 -1.25
C VAL A 47 -4.70 6.47 -1.05
N GLY A 48 -4.27 6.76 0.18
CA GLY A 48 -3.39 7.87 0.50
C GLY A 48 -2.03 7.77 -0.21
N PHE A 49 -1.32 6.68 -0.01
CA PHE A 49 0.05 6.51 -0.50
C PHE A 49 0.10 6.02 -1.95
N GLY A 50 -0.75 5.08 -2.32
CA GLY A 50 -0.75 4.50 -3.67
C GLY A 50 -1.44 5.42 -4.68
N LEU A 51 -2.68 5.77 -4.45
CA LEU A 51 -3.45 6.50 -5.46
C LEU A 51 -3.22 8.02 -5.39
N LEU A 52 -3.31 8.65 -4.22
CA LEU A 52 -3.19 10.10 -4.13
C LEU A 52 -1.74 10.57 -4.26
N MET A 53 -0.80 9.94 -3.53
CA MET A 53 0.58 10.41 -3.51
C MET A 53 1.31 10.08 -4.82
N VAL A 54 1.18 8.87 -5.36
CA VAL A 54 1.82 8.50 -6.63
C VAL A 54 1.26 9.36 -7.78
N ASN A 55 -0.08 9.42 -7.92
CA ASN A 55 -0.69 10.22 -8.98
C ASN A 55 -0.48 11.72 -8.79
N GLY A 56 -0.44 12.21 -7.55
CA GLY A 56 -0.11 13.60 -7.25
C GLY A 56 1.32 13.95 -7.66
N THR A 57 2.28 13.03 -7.45
CA THR A 57 3.66 13.21 -7.89
C THR A 57 3.75 13.24 -9.41
N VAL A 58 3.09 12.30 -10.10
CA VAL A 58 3.02 12.28 -11.57
C VAL A 58 2.43 13.60 -12.09
N TYR A 59 1.31 14.05 -11.54
CA TYR A 59 0.68 15.29 -11.94
C TYR A 59 1.56 16.52 -11.74
N VAL A 60 2.28 16.62 -10.61
CA VAL A 60 3.20 17.75 -10.35
C VAL A 60 4.33 17.80 -11.39
N LEU A 61 4.84 16.65 -11.80
CA LEU A 61 5.98 16.55 -12.71
C LEU A 61 5.59 16.73 -14.18
N THR A 62 4.39 16.33 -14.57
CA THR A 62 3.98 16.20 -15.98
C THR A 62 2.79 17.10 -16.36
N GLY A 63 2.04 17.59 -15.39
CA GLY A 63 0.80 18.35 -15.61
C GLY A 63 -0.43 17.48 -15.93
N ASP A 64 -0.29 16.14 -15.96
CA ASP A 64 -1.36 15.24 -16.37
C ASP A 64 -1.38 13.94 -15.53
N PHE A 65 -2.49 13.19 -15.65
CA PHE A 65 -2.69 11.89 -15.02
C PHE A 65 -2.49 10.76 -16.05
N PHE A 66 -1.26 10.25 -16.15
CA PHE A 66 -0.96 9.19 -17.09
C PHE A 66 -1.40 7.81 -16.61
N ALA A 67 -1.80 6.95 -17.55
CA ALA A 67 -2.21 5.57 -17.27
C ALA A 67 -1.09 4.72 -16.63
N ALA A 68 0.17 4.98 -16.99
CA ALA A 68 1.34 4.35 -16.36
C ALA A 68 1.40 4.67 -14.85
N GLY A 69 1.17 5.93 -14.46
CA GLY A 69 1.08 6.34 -13.06
C GLY A 69 -0.02 5.62 -12.30
N GLN A 70 -1.16 5.36 -12.94
CA GLN A 70 -2.25 4.57 -12.35
C GLN A 70 -1.80 3.13 -12.06
N SER A 71 -1.11 2.47 -13.00
CA SER A 71 -0.61 1.09 -12.80
C SER A 71 0.36 0.99 -11.63
N VAL A 72 1.30 1.93 -11.51
CA VAL A 72 2.21 2.03 -10.36
C VAL A 72 1.44 2.34 -9.07
N GLY A 73 0.49 3.27 -9.12
CA GLY A 73 -0.35 3.65 -7.99
C GLY A 73 -1.11 2.47 -7.40
N TRP A 74 -1.69 1.60 -8.24
CA TRP A 74 -2.37 0.39 -7.77
C TRP A 74 -1.43 -0.62 -7.14
N ALA A 75 -0.23 -0.82 -7.70
CA ALA A 75 0.77 -1.70 -7.08
C ALA A 75 1.14 -1.20 -5.68
N VAL A 76 1.43 0.10 -5.52
CA VAL A 76 1.73 0.72 -4.22
C VAL A 76 0.52 0.67 -3.28
N PHE A 77 -0.70 0.89 -3.79
CA PHE A 77 -1.94 0.75 -3.02
C PHE A 77 -2.02 -0.60 -2.30
N PHE A 78 -1.83 -1.68 -3.03
CA PHE A 78 -1.91 -3.02 -2.46
C PHE A 78 -0.76 -3.31 -1.48
N LEU A 79 0.46 -2.88 -1.79
CA LEU A 79 1.63 -3.07 -0.92
C LEU A 79 1.49 -2.34 0.41
N VAL A 80 1.02 -1.10 0.41
CA VAL A 80 0.83 -0.31 1.65
C VAL A 80 -0.29 -0.89 2.50
N ASN A 81 -1.38 -1.35 1.88
CA ASN A 81 -2.46 -2.02 2.61
C ASN A 81 -1.99 -3.36 3.20
N ALA A 82 -1.13 -4.11 2.49
CA ALA A 82 -0.49 -5.32 3.01
C ALA A 82 0.42 -5.00 4.22
N LEU A 83 1.19 -3.90 4.15
CA LEU A 83 2.02 -3.43 5.26
C LEU A 83 1.19 -3.12 6.50
N LEU A 84 0.15 -2.30 6.36
CA LEU A 84 -0.73 -1.94 7.47
C LEU A 84 -1.36 -3.19 8.10
N LEU A 85 -1.91 -4.09 7.28
CA LEU A 85 -2.59 -5.28 7.75
C LEU A 85 -1.69 -6.14 8.65
N LEU A 86 -0.42 -6.35 8.25
CA LEU A 86 0.50 -7.12 9.06
C LEU A 86 0.97 -6.38 10.30
N ASN A 87 1.17 -5.07 10.23
CA ASN A 87 1.57 -4.27 11.39
C ASN A 87 0.48 -4.21 12.48
N GLN A 88 -0.77 -4.53 12.16
CA GLN A 88 -1.86 -4.63 13.12
C GLN A 88 -1.93 -5.99 13.85
N LEU A 89 -1.16 -7.00 13.42
CA LEU A 89 -1.20 -8.33 14.05
C LEU A 89 -0.70 -8.34 15.49
N PRO A 90 0.42 -7.68 15.84
CA PRO A 90 0.89 -7.63 17.22
C PRO A 90 -0.05 -6.88 18.18
N ASP A 91 -0.85 -5.98 17.64
CA ASP A 91 -1.69 -5.06 18.43
C ASP A 91 -3.13 -5.57 18.60
N ILE A 92 -3.47 -6.79 18.18
CA ILE A 92 -4.84 -7.32 18.19
C ILE A 92 -5.53 -7.14 19.53
N ASP A 93 -4.88 -7.49 20.65
CA ASP A 93 -5.49 -7.44 21.99
C ASP A 93 -5.59 -6.01 22.50
N ALA A 94 -4.57 -5.19 22.29
CA ALA A 94 -4.57 -3.78 22.65
C ALA A 94 -5.65 -3.00 21.86
N ASP A 95 -5.74 -3.25 20.56
CA ASP A 95 -6.71 -2.60 19.68
C ASP A 95 -8.16 -3.04 19.99
N ARG A 96 -8.35 -4.30 20.36
CA ARG A 96 -9.65 -4.81 20.83
C ARG A 96 -10.09 -4.10 22.11
N ALA A 97 -9.17 -3.90 23.05
CA ALA A 97 -9.46 -3.24 24.34
C ALA A 97 -9.93 -1.79 24.18
N VAL A 98 -9.45 -1.06 23.15
CA VAL A 98 -9.86 0.32 22.85
C VAL A 98 -10.98 0.42 21.80
N GLY A 99 -11.60 -0.70 21.44
CA GLY A 99 -12.78 -0.75 20.58
C GLY A 99 -12.49 -0.55 19.08
N ARG A 100 -11.25 -0.75 18.63
CA ARG A 100 -10.92 -0.80 17.18
C ARG A 100 -11.51 -2.04 16.54
N ARG A 101 -11.90 -1.91 15.27
CA ARG A 101 -12.56 -2.98 14.51
C ARG A 101 -11.95 -3.11 13.13
N HIS A 102 -10.69 -3.52 13.06
CA HIS A 102 -10.01 -3.89 11.82
C HIS A 102 -9.97 -5.41 11.63
N PHE A 103 -9.58 -5.86 10.43
CA PHE A 103 -9.62 -7.29 10.09
C PHE A 103 -8.85 -8.20 11.06
N PRO A 104 -7.61 -7.89 11.50
CA PRO A 104 -6.92 -8.72 12.47
C PRO A 104 -7.69 -8.90 13.80
N VAL A 105 -8.34 -7.86 14.32
CA VAL A 105 -9.16 -7.95 15.54
C VAL A 105 -10.39 -8.83 15.34
N LEU A 106 -11.03 -8.75 14.15
CA LEU A 106 -12.29 -9.45 13.86
C LEU A 106 -12.07 -10.90 13.43
N LEU A 107 -11.03 -11.17 12.64
CA LEU A 107 -10.85 -12.44 11.94
C LEU A 107 -9.62 -13.23 12.40
N GLY A 108 -8.74 -12.61 13.19
CA GLY A 108 -7.51 -13.23 13.67
C GLY A 108 -6.42 -13.36 12.60
N VAL A 109 -5.32 -14.01 12.98
CA VAL A 109 -4.08 -14.10 12.20
C VAL A 109 -4.27 -14.85 10.87
N VAL A 110 -4.88 -16.04 10.91
CA VAL A 110 -4.98 -16.91 9.72
C VAL A 110 -5.78 -16.25 8.59
N ALA A 111 -6.90 -15.60 8.91
CA ALA A 111 -7.70 -14.89 7.92
C ALA A 111 -6.97 -13.64 7.42
N SER A 112 -6.26 -12.93 8.30
CA SER A 112 -5.44 -11.77 7.90
C SER A 112 -4.32 -12.17 6.93
N VAL A 113 -3.68 -13.32 7.12
CA VAL A 113 -2.68 -13.86 6.17
C VAL A 113 -3.30 -14.19 4.81
N ARG A 114 -4.56 -14.66 4.76
CA ARG A 114 -5.26 -14.84 3.47
C ARG A 114 -5.51 -13.51 2.76
N ILE A 115 -5.97 -12.49 3.50
CA ILE A 115 -6.15 -11.13 2.95
C ILE A 115 -4.80 -10.57 2.47
N TYR A 116 -3.73 -10.75 3.24
CA TYR A 116 -2.37 -10.36 2.83
C TYR A 116 -1.96 -10.97 1.49
N ARG A 117 -2.21 -12.27 1.28
CA ARG A 117 -1.94 -12.93 -0.01
C ARG A 117 -2.71 -12.30 -1.16
N LEU A 118 -4.00 -11.97 -0.95
CA LEU A 118 -4.81 -11.31 -1.98
C LEU A 118 -4.27 -9.91 -2.30
N LEU A 119 -3.80 -9.18 -1.29
CA LEU A 119 -3.16 -7.87 -1.50
C LEU A 119 -1.85 -8.01 -2.29
N LEU A 120 -1.01 -9.01 -2.00
CA LEU A 120 0.19 -9.28 -2.80
C LEU A 120 -0.14 -9.68 -4.25
N LEU A 121 -1.16 -10.52 -4.45
CA LEU A 121 -1.64 -10.85 -5.78
C LEU A 121 -2.13 -9.60 -6.53
N GLY A 122 -2.83 -8.69 -5.84
CA GLY A 122 -3.22 -7.40 -6.39
C GLY A 122 -2.03 -6.54 -6.78
N ALA A 123 -1.00 -6.46 -5.93
CA ALA A 123 0.21 -5.68 -6.18
C ALA A 123 0.96 -6.17 -7.44
N TYR A 124 1.32 -7.45 -7.47
CA TYR A 124 2.02 -8.02 -8.61
C TYR A 124 1.13 -8.10 -9.85
N GLY A 125 -0.15 -8.40 -9.68
CA GLY A 125 -1.14 -8.39 -10.76
C GLY A 125 -1.24 -7.02 -11.44
N SER A 126 -1.21 -5.92 -10.67
CA SER A 126 -1.21 -4.56 -11.21
C SER A 126 0.00 -4.28 -12.11
N VAL A 127 1.19 -4.77 -11.72
CA VAL A 127 2.41 -4.64 -12.54
C VAL A 127 2.28 -5.46 -13.81
N VAL A 128 1.87 -6.73 -13.71
CA VAL A 128 1.72 -7.61 -14.88
C VAL A 128 0.68 -7.05 -15.85
N ILE A 129 -0.48 -6.63 -15.34
CA ILE A 129 -1.53 -6.02 -16.17
C ILE A 129 -1.00 -4.74 -16.84
N GLY A 130 -0.26 -3.89 -16.10
CA GLY A 130 0.35 -2.69 -16.67
C GLY A 130 1.29 -2.99 -17.84
N VAL A 131 2.09 -4.06 -17.74
CA VAL A 131 2.97 -4.51 -18.83
C VAL A 131 2.17 -5.10 -19.99
N VAL A 132 1.19 -5.96 -19.73
CA VAL A 132 0.35 -6.58 -20.77
C VAL A 132 -0.45 -5.54 -21.58
N LEU A 133 -0.91 -4.48 -20.90
CA LEU A 133 -1.63 -3.37 -21.54
C LEU A 133 -0.68 -2.36 -22.23
N GLY A 134 0.64 -2.57 -22.20
CA GLY A 134 1.62 -1.64 -22.76
C GLY A 134 1.75 -0.31 -22.01
N LEU A 135 1.24 -0.23 -20.78
CA LEU A 135 1.33 0.95 -19.91
C LEU A 135 2.68 1.02 -19.19
N LEU A 136 3.31 -0.12 -18.97
CA LEU A 136 4.63 -0.26 -18.36
C LEU A 136 5.54 -1.04 -19.30
N PRO A 137 6.86 -0.71 -19.36
CA PRO A 137 7.81 -1.48 -20.15
C PRO A 137 8.04 -2.87 -19.53
N TRP A 138 8.44 -3.84 -20.34
CA TRP A 138 8.62 -5.22 -19.89
C TRP A 138 9.61 -5.39 -18.70
N PRO A 139 10.71 -4.59 -18.57
CA PRO A 139 11.60 -4.73 -17.42
C PRO A 139 10.95 -4.34 -16.08
N ALA A 140 9.78 -3.68 -16.09
CA ALA A 140 9.00 -3.44 -14.86
C ALA A 140 8.66 -4.74 -14.11
N LEU A 141 8.68 -5.89 -14.80
CA LEU A 141 8.52 -7.22 -14.21
C LEU A 141 9.64 -7.57 -13.20
N LEU A 142 10.75 -6.81 -13.14
CA LEU A 142 11.75 -6.92 -12.07
C LEU A 142 11.13 -6.82 -10.67
N ALA A 143 10.03 -6.09 -10.52
CA ALA A 143 9.27 -6.03 -9.28
C ALA A 143 8.84 -7.41 -8.75
N LEU A 144 8.62 -8.39 -9.63
CA LEU A 144 8.24 -9.75 -9.27
C LEU A 144 9.38 -10.53 -8.58
N ALA A 145 10.62 -10.04 -8.64
CA ALA A 145 11.76 -10.66 -7.93
C ALA A 145 11.56 -10.69 -6.41
N THR A 146 10.67 -9.86 -5.86
CA THR A 146 10.32 -9.86 -4.44
C THR A 146 9.23 -10.88 -4.07
N LEU A 147 8.62 -11.55 -5.04
CA LEU A 147 7.55 -12.53 -4.81
C LEU A 147 7.97 -13.69 -3.88
N PRO A 148 9.18 -14.28 -4.01
CA PRO A 148 9.64 -15.31 -3.06
C PRO A 148 9.66 -14.82 -1.62
N LEU A 149 10.03 -13.56 -1.37
CA LEU A 149 10.00 -12.96 -0.05
C LEU A 149 8.58 -12.90 0.52
N GLY A 150 7.57 -12.55 -0.31
CA GLY A 150 6.16 -12.58 0.08
C GLY A 150 5.66 -13.98 0.46
N LEU A 151 6.12 -15.01 -0.26
CA LEU A 151 5.82 -16.41 0.09
C LEU A 151 6.45 -16.82 1.42
N MET A 152 7.71 -16.43 1.67
CA MET A 152 8.40 -16.67 2.95
C MET A 152 7.66 -16.01 4.11
N ILE A 153 7.30 -14.73 3.99
CA ILE A 153 6.52 -14.00 5.00
C ILE A 153 5.23 -14.75 5.34
N THR A 154 4.51 -15.18 4.32
CA THR A 154 3.26 -15.92 4.50
C THR A 154 3.45 -17.22 5.27
N ARG A 155 4.52 -17.97 4.96
CA ARG A 155 4.88 -19.22 5.64
C ARG A 155 5.24 -18.96 7.10
N ASP A 156 6.08 -17.97 7.36
CA ASP A 156 6.54 -17.62 8.70
C ASP A 156 5.38 -17.20 9.61
N LEU A 157 4.44 -16.37 9.08
CA LEU A 157 3.26 -15.95 9.82
C LEU A 157 2.32 -17.11 10.15
N LEU A 158 2.12 -18.05 9.24
CA LEU A 158 1.31 -19.23 9.53
C LEU A 158 2.01 -20.18 10.50
N GLY A 159 3.34 -20.28 10.44
CA GLY A 159 4.16 -21.10 11.34
C GLY A 159 4.27 -20.54 12.76
N SER A 160 4.03 -19.22 12.94
CA SER A 160 4.11 -18.58 14.26
C SER A 160 3.01 -19.02 15.24
N GLY A 161 1.93 -19.62 14.73
CA GLY A 161 0.80 -20.05 15.58
C GLY A 161 0.09 -18.91 16.34
N GLY A 162 0.36 -17.66 15.99
CA GLY A 162 -0.17 -16.47 16.69
C GLY A 162 0.75 -15.89 17.76
N ASP A 163 1.93 -16.49 17.97
CA ASP A 163 2.95 -15.97 18.88
C ASP A 163 3.59 -14.69 18.33
N ILE A 164 3.44 -13.57 19.06
CA ILE A 164 3.89 -12.24 18.62
C ILE A 164 5.43 -12.21 18.41
N PRO A 165 6.28 -12.67 19.35
CA PRO A 165 7.72 -12.74 19.14
C PRO A 165 8.12 -13.51 17.89
N ALA A 166 7.44 -14.60 17.57
CA ALA A 166 7.70 -15.41 16.37
C ALA A 166 7.26 -14.70 15.07
N MET A 167 6.35 -13.73 15.14
CA MET A 167 5.93 -12.94 13.97
C MET A 167 6.91 -11.81 13.60
N VAL A 168 7.65 -11.26 14.56
CA VAL A 168 8.50 -10.06 14.35
C VAL A 168 9.45 -10.19 13.15
N PRO A 169 10.14 -11.33 12.92
CA PRO A 169 11.00 -11.48 11.74
C PRO A 169 10.21 -11.37 10.41
N ALA A 170 8.98 -11.89 10.37
CA ALA A 170 8.12 -11.80 9.17
C ALA A 170 7.67 -10.37 8.92
N LEU A 171 7.36 -9.59 9.97
CA LEU A 171 7.03 -8.18 9.86
C LEU A 171 8.20 -7.36 9.31
N GLY A 172 9.43 -7.61 9.78
CA GLY A 172 10.65 -7.00 9.24
C GLY A 172 10.87 -7.32 7.76
N LYS A 173 10.69 -8.59 7.36
CA LYS A 173 10.74 -9.00 5.95
C LYS A 173 9.67 -8.28 5.10
N ASN A 174 8.47 -8.05 5.67
CA ASN A 174 7.41 -7.34 4.96
C ASN A 174 7.77 -5.87 4.70
N VAL A 175 8.40 -5.19 5.65
CA VAL A 175 8.94 -3.83 5.42
C VAL A 175 9.93 -3.85 4.26
N LEU A 176 10.87 -4.81 4.26
CA LEU A 176 11.83 -4.96 3.16
C LEU A 176 11.13 -5.19 1.82
N LEU A 177 10.11 -6.06 1.76
CA LEU A 177 9.32 -6.32 0.56
C LEU A 177 8.67 -5.04 0.04
N VAL A 178 8.00 -4.29 0.91
CA VAL A 178 7.25 -3.08 0.54
C VAL A 178 8.17 -1.95 0.08
N LEU A 179 9.41 -1.89 0.57
CA LEU A 179 10.40 -0.93 0.11
C LEU A 179 11.09 -1.37 -1.18
N SER A 180 11.48 -2.64 -1.28
CA SER A 180 12.25 -3.14 -2.43
C SER A 180 11.40 -3.29 -3.70
N THR A 181 10.12 -3.65 -3.59
CA THR A 181 9.25 -3.86 -4.75
C THR A 181 9.09 -2.57 -5.59
N PRO A 182 8.75 -1.39 -5.03
CA PRO A 182 8.68 -0.15 -5.80
C PRO A 182 10.03 0.30 -6.35
N VAL A 183 11.14 0.02 -5.65
CA VAL A 183 12.49 0.33 -6.14
C VAL A 183 12.79 -0.49 -7.39
N LEU A 184 12.56 -1.82 -7.36
CA LEU A 184 12.75 -2.68 -8.52
C LEU A 184 11.81 -2.34 -9.67
N LEU A 185 10.56 -1.96 -9.35
CA LEU A 185 9.60 -1.46 -10.35
C LEU A 185 10.15 -0.19 -11.02
N GLY A 186 10.63 0.77 -10.24
CA GLY A 186 11.21 2.01 -10.75
C GLY A 186 12.46 1.77 -11.60
N ILE A 187 13.36 0.88 -11.17
CA ILE A 187 14.52 0.46 -11.97
C ILE A 187 14.06 -0.16 -13.29
N GLY A 188 13.06 -1.07 -13.24
CA GLY A 188 12.51 -1.68 -14.44
C GLY A 188 11.91 -0.66 -15.41
N ILE A 189 11.22 0.35 -14.93
CA ILE A 189 10.66 1.44 -15.76
C ILE A 189 11.79 2.27 -16.39
N LEU A 190 12.88 2.51 -15.69
CA LEU A 190 14.03 3.27 -16.21
C LEU A 190 14.85 2.51 -17.26
N LEU A 191 14.79 1.17 -17.27
CA LEU A 191 15.51 0.30 -18.21
C LEU A 191 14.75 0.04 -19.51
N GLY A 192 13.51 0.42 -19.63
CA GLY A 192 12.65 0.20 -20.80
C GLY A 192 12.10 1.45 -21.39
#